data_c50b889ff347c3e728e7b668350a3678
#
_entry.id   c50b889ff347c3e728e7b668350a3678
#
_cell.length_a   1.000
_cell.length_b   1.000
_cell.length_c   1.000
_cell.angle_alpha   90.00
_cell.angle_beta   90.00
_cell.angle_gamma   90.00
#
_symmetry.space_group_name_H-M   'P 1'
#
loop_
_entity.id
_entity.type
_entity.pdbx_description
1 polymer ?
#
loop_
_entity_poly.entity_id
_entity_poly.type
_entity_poly.pdbx_seq_one_letter_code
_entity_poly.pdbx_strand_id
1 'polypeptide(L)'
;MRIGTLGGSATFAGAATEAIRARHPELSAPHYFKSMEDCWNALASGTVDAIVLGVERTGQAHHGAAIALRGFYVMDMMALPLSCNLYAKPGTQRQSIRKITGHGSIMQCVPWLEEHFPGVPREMHPLNSVAAAKDVLAGDGTSAVVGSRSLVAAVPELEVVAEGIDDGSLAHWWLVSAEPHFSERPATIVVVGEFGADGRLGGLVAAVQGAGYQLATIAGFPVPHGLSTYQYLARFDGQGESAKIEAAIAPFGARLAGAF
;
A
#
# COMPACT_ATOMS: atom_id res chain seq x y z
N MET A 1 -6.96 -14.94 13.54
CA MET A 1 -5.74 -14.11 13.57
C MET A 1 -6.13 -12.66 13.83
N ARG A 2 -5.40 -11.98 14.73
CA ARG A 2 -5.58 -10.55 15.02
C ARG A 2 -4.95 -9.72 13.90
N ILE A 3 -5.69 -8.78 13.35
CA ILE A 3 -5.22 -7.98 12.22
C ILE A 3 -5.14 -6.50 12.58
N GLY A 4 -4.12 -5.81 12.04
CA GLY A 4 -3.94 -4.38 12.19
C GLY A 4 -3.83 -3.65 10.86
N THR A 5 -4.15 -2.36 10.86
CA THR A 5 -3.95 -1.47 9.70
C THR A 5 -3.85 -0.02 10.11
N LEU A 6 -3.37 0.82 9.20
CA LEU A 6 -3.24 2.27 9.41
C LEU A 6 -4.60 2.98 9.29
N GLY A 7 -4.83 3.97 10.15
CA GLY A 7 -5.93 4.94 10.01
C GLY A 7 -7.23 4.49 10.64
N GLY A 8 -8.28 4.28 9.87
CA GLY A 8 -9.62 3.92 10.33
C GLY A 8 -10.47 3.35 9.20
N SER A 9 -11.69 2.90 9.52
CA SER A 9 -12.61 2.25 8.57
C SER A 9 -12.94 3.09 7.32
N ALA A 10 -12.93 4.42 7.45
CA ALA A 10 -13.21 5.35 6.35
C ALA A 10 -11.97 5.70 5.50
N THR A 11 -10.85 5.01 5.69
CA THR A 11 -9.62 5.21 4.90
C THR A 11 -9.49 4.14 3.81
N PHE A 12 -8.61 4.38 2.83
CA PHE A 12 -8.27 3.34 1.83
C PHE A 12 -7.72 2.08 2.49
N ALA A 13 -6.90 2.22 3.53
CA ALA A 13 -6.36 1.09 4.28
C ALA A 13 -7.47 0.29 4.99
N GLY A 14 -8.45 0.98 5.58
CA GLY A 14 -9.63 0.33 6.16
C GLY A 14 -10.44 -0.45 5.12
N ALA A 15 -10.74 0.16 3.98
CA ALA A 15 -11.46 -0.50 2.89
C ALA A 15 -10.69 -1.73 2.34
N ALA A 16 -9.38 -1.60 2.17
CA ALA A 16 -8.52 -2.70 1.74
C ALA A 16 -8.50 -3.84 2.78
N THR A 17 -8.45 -3.49 4.07
CA THR A 17 -8.48 -4.48 5.14
C THR A 17 -9.78 -5.28 5.14
N GLU A 18 -10.93 -4.63 4.95
CA GLU A 18 -12.21 -5.33 4.85
C GLU A 18 -12.30 -6.22 3.60
N ALA A 19 -11.76 -5.77 2.46
CA ALA A 19 -11.69 -6.58 1.25
C ALA A 19 -10.80 -7.83 1.41
N ILE A 20 -9.66 -7.72 2.09
CA ILE A 20 -8.78 -8.84 2.42
C ILE A 20 -9.47 -9.78 3.42
N ARG A 21 -10.14 -9.24 4.47
CA ARG A 21 -10.89 -10.05 5.44
C ARG A 21 -12.02 -10.87 4.80
N ALA A 22 -12.65 -10.36 3.76
CA ALA A 22 -13.66 -11.12 3.02
C ALA A 22 -13.08 -12.39 2.34
N ARG A 23 -11.78 -12.41 2.03
CA ARG A 23 -11.06 -13.58 1.51
C ARG A 23 -10.47 -14.46 2.62
N HIS A 24 -10.25 -13.89 3.81
CA HIS A 24 -9.60 -14.51 4.96
C HIS A 24 -10.51 -14.46 6.19
N PRO A 25 -11.52 -15.36 6.28
CA PRO A 25 -12.52 -15.33 7.36
C PRO A 25 -11.92 -15.61 8.76
N GLU A 26 -10.70 -16.13 8.83
CA GLU A 26 -9.96 -16.34 10.07
C GLU A 26 -9.44 -15.03 10.70
N LEU A 27 -9.45 -13.91 9.95
CA LEU A 27 -9.02 -12.60 10.45
C LEU A 27 -10.09 -11.94 11.31
N SER A 28 -9.72 -11.45 12.49
CA SER A 28 -10.61 -10.73 13.40
C SER A 28 -10.99 -9.33 12.86
N ALA A 29 -11.83 -8.60 13.59
CA ALA A 29 -12.03 -7.18 13.34
C ALA A 29 -10.69 -6.42 13.43
N PRO A 30 -10.45 -5.41 12.55
CA PRO A 30 -9.16 -4.76 12.48
C PRO A 30 -8.90 -3.84 13.67
N HIS A 31 -7.66 -3.85 14.15
CA HIS A 31 -7.12 -2.83 15.03
C HIS A 31 -6.54 -1.68 14.20
N TYR A 32 -6.97 -0.45 14.45
CA TYR A 32 -6.53 0.72 13.71
C TYR A 32 -5.42 1.46 14.44
N PHE A 33 -4.28 1.64 13.77
CA PHE A 33 -3.12 2.34 14.29
C PHE A 33 -3.02 3.76 13.73
N LYS A 34 -2.35 4.65 14.48
CA LYS A 34 -2.17 6.05 14.08
C LYS A 34 -1.03 6.26 13.08
N SER A 35 -0.03 5.38 13.11
CA SER A 35 1.12 5.45 12.22
C SER A 35 1.50 4.08 11.65
N MET A 36 2.25 4.05 10.55
CA MET A 36 2.81 2.81 10.02
C MET A 36 3.84 2.19 10.96
N GLU A 37 4.59 3.02 11.70
CA GLU A 37 5.53 2.52 12.69
C GLU A 37 4.82 1.77 13.82
N ASP A 38 3.65 2.25 14.27
CA ASP A 38 2.83 1.53 15.24
C ASP A 38 2.35 0.18 14.69
N CYS A 39 1.95 0.13 13.40
CA CYS A 39 1.59 -1.14 12.74
C CYS A 39 2.75 -2.14 12.76
N TRP A 40 3.96 -1.70 12.38
CA TRP A 40 5.14 -2.56 12.38
C TRP A 40 5.55 -3.01 13.77
N ASN A 41 5.48 -2.14 14.76
CA ASN A 41 5.80 -2.47 16.15
C ASN A 41 4.78 -3.44 16.74
N ALA A 42 3.50 -3.28 16.42
CA ALA A 42 2.46 -4.20 16.85
C ALA A 42 2.62 -5.60 16.23
N LEU A 43 3.03 -5.69 14.96
CA LEU A 43 3.35 -6.96 14.31
C LEU A 43 4.61 -7.59 14.95
N ALA A 44 5.67 -6.83 15.11
CA ALA A 44 6.94 -7.31 15.68
C ALA A 44 6.81 -7.78 17.14
N SER A 45 5.94 -7.13 17.92
CA SER A 45 5.69 -7.51 19.33
C SER A 45 4.65 -8.63 19.49
N GLY A 46 4.02 -9.08 18.41
CA GLY A 46 2.93 -10.05 18.45
C GLY A 46 1.64 -9.48 19.07
N THR A 47 1.46 -8.15 19.12
CA THR A 47 0.20 -7.52 19.50
C THR A 47 -0.89 -7.81 18.46
N VAL A 48 -0.53 -7.83 17.19
CA VAL A 48 -1.32 -8.37 16.08
C VAL A 48 -0.53 -9.46 15.37
N ASP A 49 -1.23 -10.39 14.72
CA ASP A 49 -0.63 -11.54 14.02
C ASP A 49 -0.34 -11.19 12.55
N ALA A 50 -1.08 -10.21 12.00
CA ALA A 50 -0.88 -9.71 10.66
C ALA A 50 -1.26 -8.22 10.55
N ILE A 51 -0.76 -7.56 9.51
CA ILE A 51 -1.14 -6.18 9.15
C ILE A 51 -1.48 -6.08 7.67
N VAL A 52 -2.41 -5.17 7.32
CA VAL A 52 -2.68 -4.79 5.93
C VAL A 52 -2.05 -3.44 5.65
N LEU A 53 -1.30 -3.35 4.55
CA LEU A 53 -0.64 -2.11 4.14
C LEU A 53 -0.61 -1.96 2.63
N GLY A 54 -0.63 -0.70 2.16
CA GLY A 54 -0.38 -0.37 0.76
C GLY A 54 1.12 -0.42 0.46
N VAL A 55 1.52 -1.28 -0.46
CA VAL A 55 2.94 -1.45 -0.83
C VAL A 55 3.28 -0.66 -2.08
N GLU A 56 2.39 -0.64 -3.03
CA GLU A 56 2.57 0.01 -4.32
C GLU A 56 1.26 0.66 -4.75
N ARG A 57 1.34 1.81 -5.36
CA ARG A 57 0.22 2.44 -6.07
C ARG A 57 0.71 3.05 -7.37
N THR A 58 -0.17 3.33 -8.30
CA THR A 58 0.18 3.92 -9.59
C THR A 58 1.12 5.12 -9.41
N GLY A 59 2.30 5.05 -10.00
CA GLY A 59 3.33 6.09 -9.92
C GLY A 59 4.16 6.15 -8.62
N GLN A 60 3.92 5.29 -7.63
CA GLN A 60 4.68 5.29 -6.36
C GLN A 60 4.82 3.89 -5.76
N ALA A 61 6.04 3.52 -5.37
CA ALA A 61 6.32 2.35 -4.55
C ALA A 61 6.62 2.77 -3.11
N HIS A 62 6.09 2.06 -2.12
CA HIS A 62 6.30 2.36 -0.71
C HIS A 62 6.07 1.13 0.18
N HIS A 63 6.62 1.16 1.39
CA HIS A 63 6.51 0.12 2.43
C HIS A 63 7.16 -1.25 2.14
N GLY A 64 7.51 -1.59 0.90
CA GLY A 64 8.23 -2.82 0.58
C GLY A 64 9.58 -2.96 1.33
N ALA A 65 10.25 -1.84 1.58
CA ALA A 65 11.50 -1.79 2.34
C ALA A 65 11.36 -2.44 3.74
N ALA A 66 10.27 -2.16 4.45
CA ALA A 66 10.07 -2.71 5.79
C ALA A 66 9.88 -4.24 5.77
N ILE A 67 9.23 -4.80 4.74
CA ILE A 67 9.10 -6.25 4.57
C ILE A 67 10.47 -6.87 4.33
N ALA A 68 11.26 -6.28 3.44
CA ALA A 68 12.60 -6.76 3.12
C ALA A 68 13.55 -6.67 4.33
N LEU A 69 13.64 -5.50 4.96
CA LEU A 69 14.63 -5.21 6.01
C LEU A 69 14.25 -5.79 7.39
N ARG A 70 12.96 -5.96 7.69
CA ARG A 70 12.50 -6.47 9.01
C ARG A 70 12.21 -7.97 9.03
N GLY A 71 12.33 -8.66 7.90
CA GLY A 71 12.20 -10.12 7.84
C GLY A 71 10.76 -10.64 7.87
N PHE A 72 9.75 -9.81 7.65
CA PHE A 72 8.34 -10.19 7.60
C PHE A 72 7.98 -10.97 6.32
N TYR A 73 6.78 -11.59 6.33
CA TYR A 73 6.26 -12.44 5.27
C TYR A 73 4.97 -11.89 4.69
N VAL A 74 4.77 -12.12 3.40
CA VAL A 74 3.54 -11.77 2.69
C VAL A 74 2.65 -13.00 2.59
N MET A 75 1.43 -12.90 3.09
CA MET A 75 0.43 -13.99 3.06
C MET A 75 -0.49 -13.88 1.85
N ASP A 76 -0.83 -12.67 1.43
CA ASP A 76 -1.75 -12.40 0.31
C ASP A 76 -1.55 -10.98 -0.22
N MET A 77 -2.02 -10.76 -1.42
CA MET A 77 -1.98 -9.46 -2.11
C MET A 77 -3.30 -9.21 -2.84
N MET A 78 -3.75 -7.97 -2.83
CA MET A 78 -4.92 -7.53 -3.57
C MET A 78 -4.67 -6.19 -4.25
N ALA A 79 -5.03 -6.08 -5.53
CA ALA A 79 -5.09 -4.80 -6.23
C ALA A 79 -6.49 -4.19 -6.04
N LEU A 80 -6.56 -2.96 -5.56
CA LEU A 80 -7.81 -2.24 -5.40
C LEU A 80 -7.74 -0.84 -6.02
N PRO A 81 -8.83 -0.37 -6.63
CA PRO A 81 -8.91 1.00 -7.11
C PRO A 81 -8.86 1.98 -5.95
N LEU A 82 -8.13 3.07 -6.13
CA LEU A 82 -8.05 4.19 -5.18
C LEU A 82 -9.18 5.17 -5.38
N SER A 83 -10.24 4.95 -5.85
CA SER A 83 -11.40 5.81 -6.09
C SER A 83 -11.47 7.07 -5.20
N CYS A 84 -10.92 8.16 -5.68
CA CYS A 84 -10.88 9.45 -5.00
C CYS A 84 -11.99 10.37 -5.51
N ASN A 85 -12.58 11.12 -4.59
CA ASN A 85 -13.52 12.19 -4.87
C ASN A 85 -13.01 13.53 -4.34
N LEU A 86 -13.49 14.61 -4.90
CA LEU A 86 -13.35 15.97 -4.37
C LEU A 86 -14.61 16.32 -3.58
N TYR A 87 -14.43 16.77 -2.36
CA TYR A 87 -15.50 17.16 -1.44
C TYR A 87 -15.31 18.58 -0.95
N ALA A 88 -16.41 19.23 -0.58
CA ALA A 88 -16.37 20.55 0.05
C ALA A 88 -17.47 20.68 1.11
N LYS A 89 -17.49 21.83 1.79
CA LYS A 89 -18.58 22.24 2.66
C LYS A 89 -19.85 22.43 1.81
N PRO A 90 -21.04 22.04 2.30
CA PRO A 90 -22.30 22.23 1.58
C PRO A 90 -22.51 23.64 1.09
N GLY A 91 -22.95 23.77 -0.15
CA GLY A 91 -23.18 25.05 -0.82
C GLY A 91 -21.92 25.74 -1.35
N THR A 92 -20.75 25.13 -1.22
CA THR A 92 -19.51 25.66 -1.84
C THR A 92 -19.62 25.62 -3.36
N GLN A 93 -19.53 26.79 -3.99
CA GLN A 93 -19.50 26.87 -5.44
C GLN A 93 -18.12 26.44 -5.98
N ARG A 94 -18.07 25.62 -7.04
CA ARG A 94 -16.80 25.13 -7.61
C ARG A 94 -15.81 26.28 -7.93
N GLN A 95 -16.30 27.38 -8.47
CA GLN A 95 -15.49 28.54 -8.82
C GLN A 95 -15.00 29.35 -7.60
N SER A 96 -15.55 29.12 -6.41
CA SER A 96 -15.10 29.77 -5.17
C SER A 96 -13.95 29.01 -4.48
N ILE A 97 -13.63 27.79 -4.95
CA ILE A 97 -12.55 27.01 -4.37
C ILE A 97 -11.20 27.69 -4.67
N ARG A 98 -10.46 27.99 -3.59
CA ARG A 98 -9.15 28.68 -3.61
C ARG A 98 -8.03 27.81 -3.06
N LYS A 99 -8.38 26.65 -2.45
CA LYS A 99 -7.43 25.73 -1.85
C LYS A 99 -7.99 24.32 -1.91
N ILE A 100 -7.13 23.35 -2.26
CA ILE A 100 -7.47 21.93 -2.22
C ILE A 100 -6.50 21.22 -1.29
N THR A 101 -7.04 20.50 -0.31
CA THR A 101 -6.25 19.72 0.63
C THR A 101 -6.54 18.23 0.49
N GLY A 102 -5.70 17.39 1.05
CA GLY A 102 -5.87 15.94 1.08
C GLY A 102 -4.71 15.28 1.79
N HIS A 103 -4.77 13.98 1.97
CA HIS A 103 -3.60 13.21 2.43
C HIS A 103 -2.91 12.57 1.21
N GLY A 104 -2.03 11.62 1.40
CA GLY A 104 -1.21 11.04 0.33
C GLY A 104 -1.92 10.73 -1.00
N SER A 105 -3.23 10.43 -0.99
CA SER A 105 -4.02 10.18 -2.20
C SER A 105 -4.22 11.40 -3.11
N ILE A 106 -4.02 12.63 -2.61
CA ILE A 106 -4.11 13.85 -3.45
C ILE A 106 -3.12 13.80 -4.63
N MET A 107 -1.98 13.12 -4.45
CA MET A 107 -0.96 12.98 -5.49
C MET A 107 -1.45 12.18 -6.71
N GLN A 108 -2.45 11.30 -6.53
CA GLN A 108 -3.05 10.52 -7.61
C GLN A 108 -4.03 11.36 -8.46
N CYS A 109 -4.48 12.48 -7.90
CA CYS A 109 -5.48 13.35 -8.50
C CYS A 109 -4.86 14.58 -9.18
N VAL A 110 -3.52 14.72 -9.16
CA VAL A 110 -2.83 15.91 -9.67
C VAL A 110 -3.19 16.22 -11.12
N PRO A 111 -3.17 15.28 -12.09
CA PRO A 111 -3.52 15.60 -13.48
C PRO A 111 -4.94 16.17 -13.61
N TRP A 112 -5.92 15.51 -12.98
CA TRP A 112 -7.29 15.97 -12.97
C TRP A 112 -7.46 17.34 -12.31
N LEU A 113 -6.77 17.56 -11.17
CA LEU A 113 -6.82 18.84 -10.45
C LEU A 113 -6.14 19.97 -11.25
N GLU A 114 -5.11 19.70 -12.03
CA GLU A 114 -4.47 20.70 -12.90
C GLU A 114 -5.39 21.13 -14.03
N GLU A 115 -6.10 20.20 -14.63
CA GLU A 115 -7.05 20.48 -15.70
C GLU A 115 -8.27 21.27 -15.20
N HIS A 116 -8.82 20.89 -14.02
CA HIS A 116 -10.11 21.38 -13.58
C HIS A 116 -10.03 22.55 -12.57
N PHE A 117 -8.88 22.72 -11.92
CA PHE A 117 -8.59 23.78 -10.94
C PHE A 117 -7.18 24.34 -11.17
N PRO A 118 -6.91 24.90 -12.37
CA PRO A 118 -5.59 25.42 -12.70
C PRO A 118 -5.18 26.54 -11.73
N GLY A 119 -3.95 26.46 -11.20
CA GLY A 119 -3.41 27.47 -10.29
C GLY A 119 -3.97 27.45 -8.87
N VAL A 120 -4.93 26.59 -8.54
CA VAL A 120 -5.41 26.45 -7.16
C VAL A 120 -4.36 25.69 -6.32
N PRO A 121 -3.88 26.26 -5.17
CA PRO A 121 -2.91 25.63 -4.29
C PRO A 121 -3.40 24.27 -3.77
N ARG A 122 -2.47 23.32 -3.72
CA ARG A 122 -2.68 21.95 -3.22
C ARG A 122 -1.79 21.72 -2.03
N GLU A 123 -2.38 21.30 -0.91
CA GLU A 123 -1.66 21.07 0.33
C GLU A 123 -1.89 19.65 0.84
N MET A 124 -0.81 18.98 1.22
CA MET A 124 -0.91 17.69 1.89
C MET A 124 -1.20 17.90 3.38
N HIS A 125 -2.33 17.38 3.84
CA HIS A 125 -2.67 17.44 5.26
C HIS A 125 -1.77 16.47 6.06
N PRO A 126 -1.17 16.90 7.19
CA PRO A 126 -0.17 16.11 7.90
C PRO A 126 -0.73 14.86 8.58
N LEU A 127 -2.01 14.84 8.95
CA LEU A 127 -2.61 13.73 9.68
C LEU A 127 -3.27 12.70 8.76
N ASN A 128 -4.43 13.04 8.20
CA ASN A 128 -5.21 12.15 7.33
C ASN A 128 -6.35 12.90 6.63
N SER A 129 -7.06 12.23 5.72
CA SER A 129 -8.17 12.83 4.96
C SER A 129 -9.38 13.21 5.84
N VAL A 130 -9.63 12.51 6.94
CA VAL A 130 -10.74 12.84 7.86
C VAL A 130 -10.46 14.16 8.60
N ALA A 131 -9.23 14.38 9.06
CA ALA A 131 -8.83 15.63 9.67
C ALA A 131 -8.90 16.78 8.66
N ALA A 132 -8.38 16.59 7.43
CA ALA A 132 -8.51 17.56 6.35
C ALA A 132 -9.97 17.92 6.04
N ALA A 133 -10.87 16.95 6.05
CA ALA A 133 -12.29 17.16 5.82
C ALA A 133 -12.96 18.02 6.91
N LYS A 134 -12.61 17.76 8.18
CA LYS A 134 -13.09 18.57 9.31
C LYS A 134 -12.62 20.03 9.24
N ASP A 135 -11.37 20.24 8.82
CA ASP A 135 -10.84 21.60 8.62
C ASP A 135 -11.56 22.33 7.48
N VAL A 136 -11.89 21.63 6.38
CA VAL A 136 -12.69 22.18 5.27
C VAL A 136 -14.08 22.57 5.73
N LEU A 137 -14.76 21.75 6.53
CA LEU A 137 -16.09 22.04 7.07
C LEU A 137 -16.08 23.24 8.04
N ALA A 138 -15.03 23.35 8.86
CA ALA A 138 -14.86 24.47 9.79
C ALA A 138 -14.49 25.78 9.09
N GLY A 139 -14.00 25.72 7.84
CA GLY A 139 -13.54 26.84 7.06
C GLY A 139 -14.67 27.71 6.46
N ASP A 140 -14.28 28.70 5.68
CA ASP A 140 -15.13 29.74 5.08
C ASP A 140 -15.87 29.31 3.79
N GLY A 141 -15.73 28.06 3.35
CA GLY A 141 -16.31 27.54 2.11
C GLY A 141 -15.48 27.83 0.85
N THR A 142 -14.20 28.19 1.00
CA THR A 142 -13.26 28.37 -0.12
C THR A 142 -12.29 27.22 -0.29
N SER A 143 -12.42 26.18 0.53
CA SER A 143 -11.53 25.00 0.51
C SER A 143 -12.28 23.73 0.12
N ALA A 144 -11.56 22.80 -0.53
CA ALA A 144 -12.04 21.46 -0.84
C ALA A 144 -11.04 20.40 -0.36
N VAL A 145 -11.50 19.16 -0.20
CA VAL A 145 -10.67 18.04 0.25
C VAL A 145 -10.78 16.86 -0.72
N VAL A 146 -9.63 16.27 -1.04
CA VAL A 146 -9.53 14.98 -1.75
C VAL A 146 -9.56 13.85 -0.74
N GLY A 147 -10.42 12.87 -0.97
CA GLY A 147 -10.51 11.69 -0.13
C GLY A 147 -11.16 10.49 -0.82
N SER A 148 -11.15 9.34 -0.16
CA SER A 148 -11.81 8.13 -0.65
C SER A 148 -13.34 8.32 -0.70
N ARG A 149 -14.02 7.46 -1.46
CA ARG A 149 -15.50 7.41 -1.46
C ARG A 149 -16.09 7.16 -0.07
N SER A 150 -15.38 6.46 0.79
CA SER A 150 -15.81 6.19 2.15
C SER A 150 -15.64 7.37 3.12
N LEU A 151 -15.02 8.48 2.70
CA LEU A 151 -14.82 9.65 3.56
C LEU A 151 -16.15 10.21 4.09
N VAL A 152 -17.21 10.20 3.29
CA VAL A 152 -18.56 10.65 3.70
C VAL A 152 -19.16 9.78 4.81
N ALA A 153 -18.73 8.54 4.99
CA ALA A 153 -19.18 7.71 6.11
C ALA A 153 -18.61 8.21 7.45
N ALA A 154 -17.44 8.85 7.44
CA ALA A 154 -16.82 9.43 8.63
C ALA A 154 -17.16 10.92 8.82
N VAL A 155 -17.49 11.62 7.74
CA VAL A 155 -17.81 13.06 7.72
C VAL A 155 -19.00 13.27 6.78
N PRO A 156 -20.23 12.93 7.24
CA PRO A 156 -21.41 12.90 6.39
C PRO A 156 -21.91 14.28 5.95
N GLU A 157 -21.41 15.34 6.57
CA GLU A 157 -21.75 16.71 6.22
C GLU A 157 -21.07 17.22 4.94
N LEU A 158 -20.11 16.45 4.38
CA LEU A 158 -19.43 16.83 3.14
C LEU A 158 -20.36 16.71 1.93
N GLU A 159 -20.25 17.66 1.02
CA GLU A 159 -20.87 17.61 -0.30
C GLU A 159 -19.84 17.17 -1.36
N VAL A 160 -20.27 16.30 -2.27
CA VAL A 160 -19.44 15.84 -3.41
C VAL A 160 -19.38 16.92 -4.47
N VAL A 161 -18.19 17.43 -4.76
CA VAL A 161 -17.93 18.39 -5.86
C VAL A 161 -17.64 17.66 -7.18
N ALA A 162 -16.88 16.55 -7.11
CA ALA A 162 -16.58 15.69 -8.25
C ALA A 162 -16.24 14.27 -7.78
N GLU A 163 -16.64 13.29 -8.59
CA GLU A 163 -16.36 11.88 -8.34
C GLU A 163 -15.27 11.34 -9.28
N GLY A 164 -14.52 10.32 -8.82
CA GLY A 164 -13.59 9.56 -9.66
C GLY A 164 -12.45 10.38 -10.23
N ILE A 165 -11.86 11.26 -9.42
CA ILE A 165 -10.83 12.23 -9.85
C ILE A 165 -9.40 11.67 -9.86
N ASP A 166 -9.22 10.37 -9.63
CA ASP A 166 -7.91 9.70 -9.50
C ASP A 166 -7.43 9.03 -10.81
N ASP A 167 -8.11 9.25 -11.90
CA ASP A 167 -7.77 8.75 -13.24
C ASP A 167 -7.53 7.23 -13.29
N GLY A 168 -8.32 6.45 -12.55
CA GLY A 168 -8.26 4.99 -12.51
C GLY A 168 -7.04 4.42 -11.79
N SER A 169 -6.47 5.13 -10.84
CA SER A 169 -5.33 4.68 -10.04
C SER A 169 -5.63 3.40 -9.26
N LEU A 170 -4.65 2.49 -9.24
CA LEU A 170 -4.68 1.24 -8.48
C LEU A 170 -3.65 1.27 -7.35
N ALA A 171 -3.93 0.56 -6.28
CA ALA A 171 -2.96 0.25 -5.24
C ALA A 171 -2.92 -1.25 -4.94
N HIS A 172 -1.72 -1.78 -4.74
CA HIS A 172 -1.50 -3.12 -4.21
C HIS A 172 -1.48 -3.07 -2.68
N TRP A 173 -2.36 -3.84 -2.09
CA TRP A 173 -2.48 -4.01 -0.65
C TRP A 173 -2.01 -5.41 -0.29
N TRP A 174 -1.12 -5.51 0.67
CA TRP A 174 -0.53 -6.76 1.10
C TRP A 174 -0.95 -7.09 2.52
N LEU A 175 -1.30 -8.35 2.75
CA LEU A 175 -1.44 -8.94 4.07
C LEU A 175 -0.07 -9.48 4.49
N VAL A 176 0.47 -8.94 5.57
CA VAL A 176 1.85 -9.22 6.03
C VAL A 176 1.81 -9.78 7.45
N SER A 177 2.58 -10.85 7.71
CA SER A 177 2.69 -11.54 8.99
C SER A 177 4.13 -11.61 9.49
N ALA A 178 4.30 -11.89 10.78
CA ALA A 178 5.61 -12.20 11.36
C ALA A 178 6.07 -13.62 11.02
N GLU A 179 5.14 -14.55 10.82
CA GLU A 179 5.40 -15.96 10.53
C GLU A 179 5.08 -16.29 9.07
N PRO A 180 5.77 -17.26 8.44
CA PRO A 180 5.50 -17.69 7.08
C PRO A 180 4.18 -18.48 6.97
N HIS A 181 3.41 -18.18 5.92
CA HIS A 181 2.18 -18.87 5.54
C HIS A 181 2.26 -19.17 4.04
N PHE A 182 2.91 -20.28 3.66
CA PHE A 182 3.16 -20.58 2.25
C PHE A 182 2.18 -21.61 1.71
N SER A 183 1.61 -21.31 0.54
CA SER A 183 0.91 -22.29 -0.28
C SER A 183 1.91 -23.29 -0.84
N GLU A 184 1.52 -24.55 -0.98
CA GLU A 184 2.35 -25.56 -1.66
C GLU A 184 2.55 -25.26 -3.14
N ARG A 185 1.52 -24.68 -3.79
CA ARG A 185 1.52 -24.32 -5.22
C ARG A 185 1.05 -22.86 -5.41
N PRO A 186 1.90 -21.89 -5.07
CA PRO A 186 1.54 -20.49 -5.17
C PRO A 186 1.45 -20.01 -6.63
N ALA A 187 0.52 -19.09 -6.89
CA ALA A 187 0.47 -18.33 -8.14
C ALA A 187 1.37 -17.10 -8.11
N THR A 188 1.67 -16.60 -6.90
CA THR A 188 2.57 -15.45 -6.69
C THR A 188 3.58 -15.82 -5.62
N ILE A 189 4.85 -15.45 -5.86
CA ILE A 189 5.91 -15.55 -4.87
C ILE A 189 6.59 -14.20 -4.68
N VAL A 190 7.06 -13.95 -3.45
CA VAL A 190 7.87 -12.80 -3.07
C VAL A 190 9.21 -13.31 -2.57
N VAL A 191 10.28 -12.87 -3.18
CA VAL A 191 11.66 -13.25 -2.84
C VAL A 191 12.41 -12.01 -2.35
N VAL A 192 13.14 -12.17 -1.26
CA VAL A 192 13.98 -11.12 -0.68
C VAL A 192 15.42 -11.62 -0.64
N GLY A 193 16.36 -10.76 -1.05
CA GLY A 193 17.78 -11.07 -1.00
C GLY A 193 18.65 -9.81 -1.05
N GLU A 194 19.86 -9.91 -0.52
CA GLU A 194 20.84 -8.83 -0.51
C GLU A 194 21.88 -9.07 -1.59
N PHE A 195 22.05 -8.09 -2.48
CA PHE A 195 22.94 -8.18 -3.62
C PHE A 195 23.71 -6.88 -3.85
N GLY A 196 24.96 -7.03 -4.25
CA GLY A 196 25.81 -5.97 -4.77
C GLY A 196 25.94 -6.01 -6.30
N ALA A 197 27.05 -5.50 -6.81
CA ALA A 197 27.34 -5.44 -8.25
C ALA A 197 27.94 -6.75 -8.81
N ASP A 198 27.78 -7.88 -8.14
CA ASP A 198 28.42 -9.17 -8.43
C ASP A 198 27.65 -10.05 -9.44
N GLY A 199 26.55 -9.56 -9.98
CA GLY A 199 25.73 -10.27 -10.96
C GLY A 199 24.81 -11.35 -10.38
N ARG A 200 24.88 -11.67 -9.07
CA ARG A 200 24.05 -12.72 -8.45
C ARG A 200 22.55 -12.45 -8.53
N LEU A 201 22.13 -11.18 -8.56
CA LEU A 201 20.72 -10.84 -8.73
C LEU A 201 20.15 -11.37 -10.06
N GLY A 202 20.91 -11.25 -11.17
CA GLY A 202 20.52 -11.80 -12.46
C GLY A 202 20.41 -13.31 -12.42
N GLY A 203 21.34 -14.00 -11.74
CA GLY A 203 21.30 -15.44 -11.51
C GLY A 203 20.07 -15.88 -10.71
N LEU A 204 19.71 -15.15 -9.65
CA LEU A 204 18.50 -15.40 -8.88
C LEU A 204 17.25 -15.32 -9.76
N VAL A 205 17.10 -14.23 -10.53
CA VAL A 205 15.95 -14.07 -11.44
C VAL A 205 15.86 -15.22 -12.44
N ALA A 206 16.98 -15.61 -13.06
CA ALA A 206 17.01 -16.73 -14.01
C ALA A 206 16.64 -18.07 -13.34
N ALA A 207 17.10 -18.33 -12.11
CA ALA A 207 16.77 -19.53 -11.37
C ALA A 207 15.27 -19.63 -11.05
N VAL A 208 14.66 -18.52 -10.61
CA VAL A 208 13.21 -18.46 -10.35
C VAL A 208 12.40 -18.60 -11.63
N GLN A 209 12.85 -18.01 -12.73
CA GLN A 209 12.22 -18.19 -14.05
C GLN A 209 12.31 -19.65 -14.52
N GLY A 210 13.44 -20.32 -14.32
CA GLY A 210 13.62 -21.74 -14.59
C GLY A 210 12.69 -22.64 -13.76
N ALA A 211 12.21 -22.17 -12.62
CA ALA A 211 11.24 -22.86 -11.77
C ALA A 211 9.76 -22.56 -12.12
N GLY A 212 9.49 -21.84 -13.22
CA GLY A 212 8.14 -21.61 -13.75
C GLY A 212 7.50 -20.27 -13.40
N TYR A 213 8.25 -19.29 -12.89
CA TYR A 213 7.74 -17.97 -12.51
C TYR A 213 8.35 -16.86 -13.35
N GLN A 214 7.58 -15.82 -13.61
CA GLN A 214 8.03 -14.65 -14.35
C GLN A 214 8.17 -13.45 -13.39
N LEU A 215 9.24 -12.68 -13.54
CA LEU A 215 9.44 -11.47 -12.77
C LEU A 215 8.34 -10.45 -13.09
N ALA A 216 7.56 -10.07 -12.09
CA ALA A 216 6.51 -9.07 -12.21
C ALA A 216 7.00 -7.68 -11.74
N THR A 217 7.64 -7.61 -10.57
CA THR A 217 8.22 -6.36 -10.07
C THR A 217 9.50 -6.65 -9.28
N ILE A 218 10.39 -5.65 -9.22
CA ILE A 218 11.57 -5.68 -8.38
C ILE A 218 11.84 -4.28 -7.82
N ALA A 219 12.10 -4.18 -6.52
CA ALA A 219 12.49 -2.96 -5.85
C ALA A 219 13.76 -3.17 -5.04
N GLY A 220 14.69 -2.22 -5.10
CA GLY A 220 15.94 -2.24 -4.36
C GLY A 220 15.97 -1.16 -3.29
N PHE A 221 16.40 -1.52 -2.07
CA PHE A 221 16.50 -0.62 -0.92
C PHE A 221 17.93 -0.62 -0.43
N PRO A 222 18.61 0.54 -0.31
CA PRO A 222 19.98 0.59 0.15
C PRO A 222 20.10 0.05 1.58
N VAL A 223 21.10 -0.78 1.82
CA VAL A 223 21.39 -1.28 3.18
C VAL A 223 22.37 -0.35 3.90
N PRO A 224 22.27 -0.22 5.25
CA PRO A 224 23.11 0.71 6.01
C PRO A 224 24.62 0.37 6.00
N HIS A 225 24.98 -0.85 5.60
CA HIS A 225 26.33 -1.40 5.81
C HIS A 225 27.15 -1.60 4.54
N GLY A 226 26.67 -1.19 3.38
CA GLY A 226 27.39 -1.45 2.12
C GLY A 226 27.10 -0.42 1.04
N LEU A 227 28.14 0.27 0.59
CA LEU A 227 28.03 1.10 -0.62
C LEU A 227 27.76 0.18 -1.81
N SER A 228 26.74 0.52 -2.63
CA SER A 228 26.31 -0.28 -3.78
C SER A 228 25.75 -1.68 -3.43
N THR A 229 25.35 -1.90 -2.18
CA THR A 229 24.64 -3.10 -1.74
C THR A 229 23.18 -2.74 -1.42
N TYR A 230 22.27 -3.56 -1.91
CA TYR A 230 20.83 -3.33 -1.77
C TYR A 230 20.13 -4.59 -1.30
N GLN A 231 19.15 -4.41 -0.45
CA GLN A 231 18.13 -5.42 -0.18
C GLN A 231 17.09 -5.32 -1.29
N TYR A 232 16.92 -6.39 -2.05
CA TYR A 232 15.91 -6.45 -3.09
C TYR A 232 14.69 -7.22 -2.61
N LEU A 233 13.52 -6.72 -3.01
CA LEU A 233 12.25 -7.42 -2.91
C LEU A 233 11.74 -7.61 -4.34
N ALA A 234 11.61 -8.86 -4.76
CA ALA A 234 11.14 -9.21 -6.09
C ALA A 234 9.86 -10.04 -5.99
N ARG A 235 8.83 -9.66 -6.75
CA ARG A 235 7.61 -10.43 -6.94
C ARG A 235 7.66 -11.13 -8.29
N PHE A 236 7.27 -12.39 -8.27
CA PHE A 236 7.13 -13.19 -9.46
C PHE A 236 5.73 -13.83 -9.49
N ASP A 237 5.16 -13.92 -10.68
CA ASP A 237 3.87 -14.59 -10.92
C ASP A 237 4.09 -15.81 -11.81
N GLY A 238 3.40 -16.93 -11.54
CA GLY A 238 3.60 -18.16 -12.27
C GLY A 238 2.95 -19.37 -11.62
N GLN A 239 3.51 -20.55 -11.87
CA GLN A 239 3.06 -21.79 -11.28
C GLN A 239 4.25 -22.71 -10.96
N GLY A 240 4.30 -23.20 -9.74
CA GLY A 240 5.36 -24.09 -9.28
C GLY A 240 5.10 -24.57 -7.85
N GLU A 241 6.04 -25.34 -7.32
CA GLU A 241 6.00 -25.83 -5.95
C GLU A 241 6.93 -24.99 -5.07
N SER A 242 6.46 -24.55 -3.90
CA SER A 242 7.25 -23.71 -2.96
C SER A 242 8.60 -24.33 -2.63
N ALA A 243 8.65 -25.64 -2.39
CA ALA A 243 9.91 -26.34 -2.09
C ALA A 243 10.94 -26.25 -3.22
N LYS A 244 10.50 -26.25 -4.49
CA LYS A 244 11.41 -26.07 -5.64
C LYS A 244 11.94 -24.63 -5.72
N ILE A 245 11.11 -23.66 -5.36
CA ILE A 245 11.53 -22.25 -5.30
C ILE A 245 12.55 -22.04 -4.20
N GLU A 246 12.31 -22.55 -3.00
CA GLU A 246 13.27 -22.46 -1.89
C GLU A 246 14.62 -23.08 -2.28
N ALA A 247 14.62 -24.25 -2.90
CA ALA A 247 15.84 -24.87 -3.41
C ALA A 247 16.53 -24.04 -4.50
N ALA A 248 15.78 -23.38 -5.39
CA ALA A 248 16.32 -22.56 -6.46
C ALA A 248 16.95 -21.26 -5.97
N ILE A 249 16.40 -20.64 -4.91
CA ILE A 249 16.88 -19.36 -4.37
C ILE A 249 17.99 -19.50 -3.30
N ALA A 250 18.06 -20.64 -2.64
CA ALA A 250 19.03 -20.90 -1.55
C ALA A 250 20.51 -20.62 -1.94
N PRO A 251 21.00 -21.00 -3.16
CA PRO A 251 22.38 -20.70 -3.57
C PRO A 251 22.73 -19.22 -3.62
N PHE A 252 21.73 -18.35 -3.70
CA PHE A 252 21.89 -16.89 -3.76
C PHE A 252 21.83 -16.22 -2.41
N GLY A 253 21.58 -16.96 -1.32
CA GLY A 253 21.37 -16.41 0.02
C GLY A 253 20.05 -15.62 0.12
N ALA A 254 19.12 -15.87 -0.78
CA ALA A 254 17.79 -15.25 -0.78
C ALA A 254 16.81 -16.08 0.06
N ARG A 255 15.75 -15.44 0.55
CA ARG A 255 14.66 -16.10 1.27
C ARG A 255 13.33 -15.95 0.53
N LEU A 256 12.48 -16.95 0.64
CA LEU A 256 11.07 -16.83 0.28
C LEU A 256 10.36 -15.97 1.34
N ALA A 257 9.79 -14.86 0.91
CA ALA A 257 9.11 -13.91 1.79
C ALA A 257 7.58 -13.94 1.59
N GLY A 258 7.09 -14.66 0.60
CA GLY A 258 5.67 -14.91 0.35
C GLY A 258 5.48 -15.96 -0.73
N ALA A 259 4.40 -16.76 -0.61
CA ALA A 259 4.02 -17.81 -1.55
C ALA A 259 2.51 -18.07 -1.43
N PHE A 260 1.69 -17.48 -2.32
CA PHE A 260 0.22 -17.48 -2.22
C PHE A 260 -0.48 -17.54 -3.57
#